data_f4f63b00166f08a576aa0ec575330351
#
_entry.id   f4f63b00166f08a576aa0ec575330351
#
_cell.length_a   1.000
_cell.length_b   1.000
_cell.length_c   1.000
_cell.angle_alpha   90.00
_cell.angle_beta   90.00
_cell.angle_gamma   90.00
#
_symmetry.space_group_name_H-M   'P 1'
#
loop_
_entity.id
_entity.type
_entity.pdbx_description
1 polymer ?
#
loop_
_entity_poly.entity_id
_entity_poly.type
_entity_poly.pdbx_seq_one_letter_code
_entity_poly.pdbx_strand_id
1 'polypeptide(L)'
;LIESLLPGYYEKHLNRNLMVYVARNEKDIVSCAFLLIVEKPMSPSFITGKTGTVLNVYTKPEYRKKGYAKKLMNMMLEDAKAENVSIIELKATEDGYSLYQSVGFEDVAAKYHNMRISL
;
A
#
# COMPACT_ATOMS: atom_id res chain seq x y z
N LEU A 1 8.93 19.44 0.70
CA LEU A 1 8.38 18.79 0.43
C LEU A 1 8.07 18.25 -0.64
N ILE A 2 7.91 17.22 -0.51
CA ILE A 2 7.28 16.81 -1.65
C ILE A 2 6.34 17.85 -2.05
N GLU A 3 5.58 18.29 -1.11
CA GLU A 3 4.67 19.33 -1.38
C GLU A 3 5.35 20.55 -1.89
N SER A 4 6.59 20.74 -1.58
CA SER A 4 7.29 21.89 -2.14
C SER A 4 7.78 21.60 -3.53
N LEU A 5 8.07 20.35 -3.81
CA LEU A 5 8.54 19.95 -5.11
C LEU A 5 7.40 19.72 -6.02
N LEU A 6 6.31 19.21 -5.47
CA LEU A 6 5.21 18.91 -6.23
C LEU A 6 4.34 20.03 -6.07
N PRO A 7 3.77 20.50 -7.11
CA PRO A 7 2.68 21.39 -6.97
C PRO A 7 1.51 20.57 -6.43
N GLY A 8 1.79 19.67 -5.52
CA GLY A 8 0.78 18.79 -5.06
C GLY A 8 0.85 18.52 -3.60
N TYR A 9 -0.05 17.74 -3.09
CA TYR A 9 -0.09 17.38 -1.70
C TYR A 9 -0.61 15.95 -1.58
N TYR A 10 -0.42 15.39 -0.39
CA TYR A 10 -0.86 14.04 -0.10
C TYR A 10 -2.14 14.09 0.70
N GLU A 11 -3.06 13.22 0.34
CA GLU A 11 -4.31 13.08 1.06
C GLU A 11 -4.51 11.64 1.44
N LYS A 12 -5.23 11.38 2.52
CA LYS A 12 -5.67 10.05 2.84
C LYS A 12 -7.13 10.10 3.21
N HIS A 13 -7.85 9.07 2.83
CA HIS A 13 -9.26 8.93 3.15
C HIS A 13 -9.45 7.63 3.89
N LEU A 14 -10.15 7.69 5.03
CA LEU A 14 -10.43 6.51 5.81
C LEU A 14 -11.87 6.15 5.63
N ASN A 15 -12.10 4.93 5.17
CA ASN A 15 -13.39 4.33 5.22
C ASN A 15 -13.24 3.17 6.21
N ARG A 16 -14.30 2.56 6.65
CA ARG A 16 -14.26 1.55 7.71
C ARG A 16 -13.01 0.67 7.71
N ASN A 17 -12.68 0.10 6.57
CA ASN A 17 -11.54 -0.80 6.45
C ASN A 17 -10.67 -0.52 5.23
N LEU A 18 -10.93 0.56 4.53
CA LEU A 18 -10.14 0.93 3.35
C LEU A 18 -9.47 2.27 3.59
N MET A 19 -8.17 2.30 3.36
CA MET A 19 -7.39 3.53 3.48
C MET A 19 -6.86 3.87 2.11
N VAL A 20 -7.09 5.09 1.67
CA VAL A 20 -6.69 5.55 0.34
C VAL A 20 -5.70 6.67 0.48
N TYR A 21 -4.59 6.53 -0.22
CA TYR A 21 -3.51 7.53 -0.21
C TYR A 21 -3.34 8.07 -1.61
N VAL A 22 -3.30 9.37 -1.75
CA VAL A 22 -3.12 9.99 -3.06
C VAL A 22 -2.11 11.10 -2.99
N ALA A 23 -1.42 11.30 -4.11
CA ALA A 23 -0.60 12.48 -4.33
C ALA A 23 -1.21 13.18 -5.53
N ARG A 24 -1.36 14.49 -5.44
CA ARG A 24 -2.01 15.22 -6.52
C ARG A 24 -1.35 16.56 -6.73
N ASN A 25 -1.46 17.03 -7.97
CA ASN A 25 -1.10 18.38 -8.27
C ASN A 25 -2.39 19.20 -8.30
N GLU A 26 -2.35 20.41 -8.79
CA GLU A 26 -3.51 21.28 -8.77
C GLU A 26 -4.72 20.72 -9.51
N LYS A 27 -4.49 19.88 -10.50
CA LYS A 27 -5.57 19.40 -11.37
C LYS A 27 -5.88 17.92 -11.25
N ASP A 28 -4.87 17.12 -10.95
CA ASP A 28 -4.99 15.67 -11.06
C ASP A 28 -4.42 14.91 -9.89
N ILE A 29 -4.95 13.72 -9.71
CA ILE A 29 -4.30 12.74 -8.85
C ILE A 29 -3.21 12.11 -9.71
N VAL A 30 -1.97 12.17 -9.25
CA VAL A 30 -0.82 11.68 -10.02
C VAL A 30 -0.30 10.34 -9.50
N SER A 31 -0.63 9.98 -8.27
CA SER A 31 -0.23 8.69 -7.71
C SER A 31 -1.24 8.27 -6.65
N CYS A 32 -1.45 6.98 -6.50
CA CYS A 32 -2.35 6.47 -5.48
C CYS A 32 -1.89 5.13 -4.95
N ALA A 33 -2.34 4.80 -3.75
CA ALA A 33 -2.12 3.50 -3.13
C ALA A 33 -3.27 3.23 -2.17
N PHE A 34 -3.78 2.01 -2.18
CA PHE A 34 -4.93 1.63 -1.36
C PHE A 34 -4.51 0.52 -0.41
N LEU A 35 -4.99 0.57 0.82
CA LEU A 35 -4.79 -0.49 1.80
C LEU A 35 -6.14 -0.96 2.31
N LEU A 36 -6.42 -2.24 2.12
CA LEU A 36 -7.63 -2.86 2.65
C LEU A 36 -7.25 -3.60 3.94
N ILE A 37 -7.90 -3.23 5.04
CA ILE A 37 -7.65 -3.86 6.32
C ILE A 37 -8.74 -4.89 6.58
N VAL A 38 -8.34 -6.10 6.94
CA VAL A 38 -9.26 -7.20 7.22
C VAL A 38 -9.02 -7.70 8.63
N GLU A 39 -10.08 -7.88 9.38
CA GLU A 39 -9.99 -8.46 10.71
C GLU A 39 -10.24 -9.96 10.62
N LYS A 40 -9.42 -10.71 11.30
CA LYS A 40 -9.49 -12.17 11.31
C LYS A 40 -9.36 -12.65 12.74
N PRO A 41 -9.81 -13.87 13.04
CA PRO A 41 -9.58 -14.42 14.37
C PRO A 41 -8.08 -14.40 14.66
N MET A 42 -7.73 -14.05 15.88
CA MET A 42 -6.33 -14.01 16.30
C MET A 42 -5.71 -15.38 16.20
N SER A 43 -4.45 -15.43 15.79
CA SER A 43 -3.70 -16.65 15.65
C SER A 43 -2.23 -16.31 15.78
N PRO A 44 -1.34 -17.29 15.87
CA PRO A 44 0.09 -16.99 15.90
C PRO A 44 0.57 -16.20 14.70
N SER A 45 -0.10 -16.36 13.55
CA SER A 45 0.26 -15.62 12.34
C SER A 45 -0.35 -14.22 12.29
N PHE A 46 -1.43 -13.99 13.05
CA PHE A 46 -2.15 -12.72 13.05
C PHE A 46 -2.41 -12.28 14.47
N ILE A 47 -1.35 -11.89 15.15
CA ILE A 47 -1.41 -11.60 16.59
C ILE A 47 -2.47 -10.58 16.96
N THR A 48 -2.63 -9.55 16.16
CA THR A 48 -3.64 -8.52 16.45
C THR A 48 -4.99 -8.82 15.82
N GLY A 49 -5.07 -9.86 14.99
CA GLY A 49 -6.28 -10.17 14.25
C GLY A 49 -6.53 -9.26 13.07
N LYS A 50 -5.61 -8.34 12.76
CA LYS A 50 -5.75 -7.44 11.62
C LYS A 50 -4.66 -7.69 10.60
N THR A 51 -5.04 -7.79 9.34
CA THR A 51 -4.09 -7.89 8.23
C THR A 51 -4.46 -6.84 7.21
N GLY A 52 -3.50 -6.47 6.38
CA GLY A 52 -3.73 -5.51 5.32
C GLY A 52 -3.33 -6.06 3.97
N THR A 53 -4.03 -5.63 2.93
CA THR A 53 -3.69 -5.97 1.56
C THR A 53 -3.56 -4.67 0.78
N VAL A 54 -2.41 -4.50 0.14
CA VAL A 54 -2.18 -3.33 -0.69
C VAL A 54 -2.83 -3.55 -2.05
N LEU A 55 -3.59 -2.57 -2.48
CA LEU A 55 -4.29 -2.61 -3.76
C LEU A 55 -3.95 -1.38 -4.57
N ASN A 56 -4.00 -1.53 -5.89
CA ASN A 56 -4.00 -0.38 -6.82
C ASN A 56 -2.94 0.69 -6.58
N VAL A 57 -1.69 0.27 -6.45
CA VAL A 57 -0.59 1.24 -6.40
C VAL A 57 -0.31 1.68 -7.84
N TYR A 58 -0.46 2.96 -8.10
CA TYR A 58 -0.30 3.47 -9.46
C TYR A 58 0.27 4.88 -9.43
N THR A 59 1.13 5.17 -10.38
CA THR A 59 1.65 6.52 -10.60
C THR A 59 1.59 6.79 -12.10
N LYS A 60 1.11 7.96 -12.48
CA LYS A 60 1.07 8.35 -13.88
C LYS A 60 2.48 8.30 -14.48
N PRO A 61 2.62 7.86 -15.73
CA PRO A 61 3.96 7.69 -16.33
C PRO A 61 4.88 8.90 -16.20
N GLU A 62 4.37 10.08 -16.42
CA GLU A 62 5.20 11.29 -16.37
C GLU A 62 5.62 11.66 -14.94
N TYR A 63 5.06 11.00 -13.94
CA TYR A 63 5.39 11.27 -12.55
C TYR A 63 6.14 10.11 -11.90
N ARG A 64 6.53 9.11 -12.68
CA ARG A 64 7.25 7.95 -12.15
C ARG A 64 8.69 8.29 -11.85
N LYS A 65 9.30 7.48 -10.97
CA LYS A 65 10.70 7.62 -10.55
C LYS A 65 10.99 8.95 -9.85
N LYS A 66 9.97 9.55 -9.27
CA LYS A 66 10.11 10.78 -8.52
C LYS A 66 9.81 10.60 -7.04
N GLY A 67 9.55 9.36 -6.62
CA GLY A 67 9.35 9.05 -5.22
C GLY A 67 7.92 9.18 -4.71
N TYR A 68 6.94 9.42 -5.57
CA TYR A 68 5.56 9.57 -5.13
C TYR A 68 5.02 8.29 -4.49
N ALA A 69 5.14 7.18 -5.20
CA ALA A 69 4.60 5.92 -4.70
C ALA A 69 5.30 5.50 -3.41
N LYS A 70 6.60 5.71 -3.34
CA LYS A 70 7.35 5.38 -2.13
C LYS A 70 6.87 6.20 -0.94
N LYS A 71 6.61 7.48 -1.16
CA LYS A 71 6.10 8.35 -0.11
C LYS A 71 4.74 7.87 0.39
N LEU A 72 3.85 7.53 -0.55
CA LEU A 72 2.53 7.04 -0.18
C LEU A 72 2.62 5.73 0.58
N MET A 73 3.50 4.82 0.15
CA MET A 73 3.68 3.55 0.83
C MET A 73 4.20 3.75 2.24
N ASN A 74 5.14 4.67 2.43
CA ASN A 74 5.66 4.93 3.77
C ASN A 74 4.58 5.52 4.68
N MET A 75 3.73 6.40 4.17
CA MET A 75 2.60 6.93 4.93
C MET A 75 1.66 5.80 5.32
N MET A 76 1.37 4.93 4.38
CA MET A 76 0.50 3.78 4.61
C MET A 76 1.04 2.88 5.71
N LEU A 77 2.34 2.58 5.67
CA LEU A 77 2.96 1.70 6.67
C LEU A 77 2.92 2.31 8.07
N GLU A 78 3.13 3.62 8.16
CA GLU A 78 3.04 4.29 9.45
C GLU A 78 1.64 4.22 10.03
N ASP A 79 0.64 4.47 9.20
CA ASP A 79 -0.75 4.40 9.64
C ASP A 79 -1.14 2.98 10.01
N ALA A 80 -0.67 1.99 9.26
CA ALA A 80 -0.97 0.60 9.55
C ALA A 80 -0.42 0.19 10.91
N LYS A 81 0.78 0.67 11.24
CA LYS A 81 1.34 0.41 12.56
C LYS A 81 0.47 1.02 13.65
N ALA A 82 0.01 2.23 13.44
CA ALA A 82 -0.84 2.91 14.41
C ALA A 82 -2.16 2.19 14.60
N GLU A 83 -2.64 1.50 13.57
CA GLU A 83 -3.90 0.75 13.62
C GLU A 83 -3.69 -0.70 14.08
N ASN A 84 -2.49 -1.05 14.47
CA ASN A 84 -2.16 -2.41 14.95
C ASN A 84 -2.35 -3.50 13.91
N VAL A 85 -2.08 -3.18 12.66
CA VAL A 85 -2.08 -4.19 11.59
C VAL A 85 -0.83 -5.05 11.77
N SER A 86 -0.98 -6.38 11.82
CA SER A 86 0.13 -7.29 12.05
C SER A 86 0.97 -7.54 10.81
N ILE A 87 0.31 -7.72 9.68
CA ILE A 87 0.95 -8.12 8.43
C ILE A 87 0.30 -7.38 7.29
N ILE A 88 1.11 -6.93 6.35
CA ILE A 88 0.60 -6.33 5.11
C ILE A 88 1.14 -7.16 3.96
N GLU A 89 0.26 -7.56 3.06
CA GLU A 89 0.63 -8.35 1.89
C GLU A 89 0.27 -7.64 0.61
N LEU A 90 0.99 -7.98 -0.45
CA LEU A 90 0.69 -7.47 -1.78
C LEU A 90 1.18 -8.46 -2.82
N LYS A 91 0.70 -8.30 -4.04
CA LYS A 91 1.23 -9.03 -5.18
C LYS A 91 2.00 -8.02 -6.02
N ALA A 92 3.29 -8.22 -6.12
CA ALA A 92 4.16 -7.29 -6.81
C ALA A 92 4.25 -7.64 -8.29
N THR A 93 4.10 -6.60 -9.13
CA THR A 93 4.42 -6.76 -10.54
C THR A 93 5.92 -6.60 -10.69
N GLU A 94 6.45 -6.98 -11.85
CA GLU A 94 7.86 -6.79 -12.12
C GLU A 94 8.27 -5.33 -11.95
N ASP A 95 7.44 -4.43 -12.46
CA ASP A 95 7.75 -2.99 -12.38
C ASP A 95 7.72 -2.45 -10.96
N GLY A 96 6.89 -3.01 -10.11
CA GLY A 96 6.76 -2.51 -8.73
C GLY A 96 7.67 -3.19 -7.73
N TYR A 97 8.27 -4.28 -8.10
CA TYR A 97 9.01 -5.13 -7.17
C TYR A 97 10.08 -4.38 -6.37
N SER A 98 10.91 -3.62 -7.06
CA SER A 98 11.99 -2.90 -6.39
C SER A 98 11.48 -1.82 -5.45
N LEU A 99 10.36 -1.20 -5.79
CA LEU A 99 9.72 -0.22 -4.91
C LEU A 99 9.33 -0.89 -3.60
N TYR A 100 8.66 -2.03 -3.69
CA TYR A 100 8.17 -2.71 -2.49
C TYR A 100 9.32 -3.20 -1.63
N GLN A 101 10.37 -3.73 -2.24
CA GLN A 101 11.57 -4.10 -1.48
C GLN A 101 12.16 -2.90 -0.76
N SER A 102 12.18 -1.75 -1.42
CA SER A 102 12.80 -0.55 -0.85
C SER A 102 12.06 -0.03 0.38
N VAL A 103 10.80 -0.39 0.55
CA VAL A 103 10.05 0.03 1.74
C VAL A 103 9.89 -1.10 2.77
N GLY A 104 10.51 -2.25 2.53
CA GLY A 104 10.59 -3.29 3.53
C GLY A 104 9.83 -4.58 3.26
N PHE A 105 9.17 -4.69 2.12
CA PHE A 105 8.48 -5.93 1.79
C PHE A 105 9.49 -7.00 1.38
N GLU A 106 9.19 -8.23 1.76
CA GLU A 106 10.06 -9.38 1.49
C GLU A 106 9.27 -10.47 0.80
N ASP A 107 9.96 -11.25 -0.02
CA ASP A 107 9.35 -12.40 -0.65
C ASP A 107 8.95 -13.43 0.39
N VAL A 108 7.83 -14.07 0.18
CA VAL A 108 7.34 -15.10 1.08
C VAL A 108 7.43 -16.45 0.40
N ALA A 109 8.07 -17.39 1.06
CA ALA A 109 8.14 -18.76 0.56
C ALA A 109 6.74 -19.37 0.60
N ALA A 110 6.34 -19.96 -0.51
CA ALA A 110 5.02 -20.55 -0.61
C ALA A 110 4.99 -21.91 0.08
N LYS A 111 4.28 -22.00 1.20
CA LYS A 111 4.06 -23.28 1.89
C LYS A 111 2.81 -23.96 1.37
N TYR A 112 1.93 -23.19 0.72
CA TYR A 112 0.63 -23.67 0.33
C TYR A 112 0.39 -23.38 -1.13
N HIS A 113 -0.46 -24.17 -1.75
CA HIS A 113 -0.88 -23.90 -3.11
C HIS A 113 -1.97 -22.86 -3.08
N ASN A 114 -1.79 -21.79 -3.83
CA ASN A 114 -2.85 -20.80 -3.99
C ASN A 114 -3.84 -21.34 -5.00
N MET A 115 -5.10 -21.35 -4.63
CA MET A 115 -6.14 -21.93 -5.48
C MET A 115 -7.25 -20.93 -5.69
N ARG A 116 -7.90 -21.03 -6.84
CA ARG A 116 -9.00 -20.13 -7.20
C ARG A 116 -10.06 -20.92 -7.96
N ILE A 117 -11.29 -20.52 -7.77
CA ILE A 117 -12.37 -20.96 -8.61
C ILE A 117 -13.12 -19.71 -9.06
N SER A 118 -13.44 -19.64 -10.35
CA SER A 118 -14.23 -18.54 -10.88
C SER A 118 -15.67 -19.02 -11.05
N LEU A 119 -16.61 -18.30 -10.52
CA LEU A 119 -18.00 -18.70 -10.51
C LEU A 119 -18.83 -17.99 -11.58
#